data_c97af1b6b5031aad3cafaba495606678
#
_entry.id   c97af1b6b5031aad3cafaba495606678
#
_cell.length_a   1.000
_cell.length_b   1.000
_cell.length_c   1.000
_cell.angle_alpha   90.00
_cell.angle_beta   90.00
_cell.angle_gamma   90.00
#
_symmetry.space_group_name_H-M   'P 1'
#
loop_
_entity.id
_entity.type
_entity.pdbx_description
1 polymer ?
#
loop_
_entity_poly.entity_id
_entity_poly.type
_entity_poly.pdbx_seq_one_letter_code
_entity_poly.pdbx_strand_id
1 'polypeptide(L)'
;MPFYNTPMTKLEAVNICLSSMGEPTVNSLDSAAIDAQMASDIVDETARSVQAIGWHWNREKHTIEPDGNGYLTLPANTLRVDTTGSYVTTDVIQRGTRLYNRGDDTYIFSIPLELDMYVALPFE
;
A
#
# COMPACT_ATOMS: atom_id res chain seq x y z
N MET A 1 -16.86 -26.81 8.19
CA MET A 1 -15.80 -25.81 8.03
C MET A 1 -15.91 -24.78 9.15
N PRO A 2 -14.86 -24.56 9.93
CA PRO A 2 -14.92 -23.55 10.98
C PRO A 2 -15.01 -22.15 10.39
N PHE A 3 -15.73 -21.28 11.06
CA PHE A 3 -15.75 -19.86 10.74
C PHE A 3 -14.68 -19.17 11.57
N TYR A 4 -13.84 -18.39 10.90
CA TYR A 4 -12.84 -17.59 11.57
C TYR A 4 -13.39 -16.19 11.77
N ASN A 5 -13.45 -15.75 13.03
CA ASN A 5 -13.92 -14.40 13.38
C ASN A 5 -12.79 -13.37 13.35
N THR A 6 -11.56 -13.82 13.12
CA THR A 6 -10.38 -12.96 13.07
C THR A 6 -9.87 -12.85 11.65
N PRO A 7 -9.27 -11.71 11.29
CA PRO A 7 -8.59 -11.61 9.99
C PRO A 7 -7.49 -12.65 9.86
N MET A 8 -7.22 -13.06 8.62
CA MET A 8 -6.14 -14.00 8.32
C MET A 8 -4.79 -13.35 8.64
N THR A 9 -3.93 -14.08 9.35
CA THR A 9 -2.56 -13.64 9.58
C THR A 9 -1.69 -13.92 8.36
N LYS A 10 -0.54 -13.24 8.26
CA LYS A 10 0.41 -13.52 7.18
C LYS A 10 0.90 -14.97 7.23
N LEU A 11 1.16 -15.50 8.43
CA LEU A 11 1.58 -16.89 8.58
C LEU A 11 0.54 -17.87 8.05
N GLU A 12 -0.75 -17.62 8.32
CA GLU A 12 -1.83 -18.44 7.77
C GLU A 12 -1.84 -18.38 6.23
N ALA A 13 -1.67 -17.19 5.66
CA ALA A 13 -1.62 -17.02 4.21
C ALA A 13 -0.43 -17.77 3.59
N VAL A 14 0.74 -17.69 4.20
CA VAL A 14 1.94 -18.42 3.75
C VAL A 14 1.69 -19.93 3.80
N ASN A 15 1.10 -20.43 4.88
CA ASN A 15 0.81 -21.85 5.03
C ASN A 15 -0.25 -22.34 4.04
N ILE A 16 -1.23 -21.52 3.70
CA ILE A 16 -2.19 -21.85 2.64
C ILE A 16 -1.48 -22.02 1.30
N CYS A 17 -0.55 -21.12 0.98
CA CYS A 17 0.24 -21.22 -0.25
C CYS A 17 1.08 -22.50 -0.25
N LEU A 18 1.75 -22.82 0.87
CA LEU A 18 2.55 -24.03 0.99
C LEU A 18 1.72 -25.30 0.83
N SER A 19 0.55 -25.34 1.48
CA SER A 19 -0.35 -26.48 1.38
C SER A 19 -0.85 -26.69 -0.04
N SER A 20 -1.14 -25.63 -0.77
CA SER A 20 -1.62 -25.72 -2.15
C SER A 20 -0.55 -26.23 -3.11
N MET A 21 0.73 -26.07 -2.77
CA MET A 21 1.85 -26.62 -3.53
C MET A 21 2.26 -28.03 -3.08
N GLY A 22 1.60 -28.58 -2.05
CA GLY A 22 1.97 -29.86 -1.49
C GLY A 22 3.18 -29.82 -0.58
N GLU A 23 3.60 -28.64 -0.13
CA GLU A 23 4.74 -28.47 0.73
C GLU A 23 4.32 -28.44 2.21
N PRO A 24 5.21 -28.87 3.14
CA PRO A 24 4.90 -28.79 4.57
C PRO A 24 4.71 -27.37 5.04
N THR A 25 3.78 -27.16 5.97
CA THR A 25 3.58 -25.87 6.60
C THR A 25 4.71 -25.54 7.58
N VAL A 26 4.83 -24.26 7.93
CA VAL A 26 5.84 -23.77 8.86
C VAL A 26 5.18 -23.14 10.08
N ASN A 27 5.92 -23.06 11.19
CA ASN A 27 5.41 -22.52 12.45
C ASN A 27 5.74 -21.03 12.64
N SER A 28 6.58 -20.46 11.79
CA SER A 28 7.08 -19.10 11.93
C SER A 28 7.40 -18.50 10.57
N LEU A 29 7.21 -17.19 10.45
CA LEU A 29 7.62 -16.44 9.26
C LEU A 29 9.15 -16.37 9.11
N ASP A 30 9.89 -16.65 10.18
CA ASP A 30 11.36 -16.66 10.18
C ASP A 30 11.95 -17.99 9.72
N SER A 31 11.11 -18.91 9.22
CA SER A 31 11.58 -20.20 8.73
C SER A 31 12.65 -20.02 7.64
N ALA A 32 13.72 -20.83 7.72
CA ALA A 32 14.79 -20.84 6.73
C ALA A 32 14.43 -21.61 5.46
N ALA A 33 13.27 -22.27 5.41
CA ALA A 33 12.83 -23.02 4.24
C ALA A 33 12.64 -22.07 3.04
N ILE A 34 13.25 -22.43 1.91
CA ILE A 34 13.21 -21.59 0.70
C ILE A 34 11.77 -21.43 0.21
N ASP A 35 10.99 -22.51 0.21
CA ASP A 35 9.59 -22.45 -0.25
C ASP A 35 8.74 -21.53 0.62
N ALA A 36 9.01 -21.50 1.95
CA ALA A 36 8.31 -20.60 2.86
C ALA A 36 8.68 -19.14 2.59
N GLN A 37 9.94 -18.86 2.30
CA GLN A 37 10.39 -17.51 1.95
C GLN A 37 9.77 -17.03 0.64
N MET A 38 9.73 -17.89 -0.37
CA MET A 38 9.10 -17.59 -1.66
C MET A 38 7.60 -17.34 -1.49
N ALA A 39 6.92 -18.16 -0.68
CA ALA A 39 5.50 -17.97 -0.41
C ALA A 39 5.25 -16.66 0.32
N SER A 40 6.11 -16.29 1.28
CA SER A 40 6.03 -15.02 1.99
C SER A 40 6.16 -13.83 1.04
N ASP A 41 7.12 -13.88 0.11
CA ASP A 41 7.32 -12.82 -0.87
C ASP A 41 6.11 -12.69 -1.81
N ILE A 42 5.53 -13.80 -2.23
CA ILE A 42 4.34 -13.80 -3.09
C ILE A 42 3.14 -13.22 -2.34
N VAL A 43 2.97 -13.55 -1.06
CA VAL A 43 1.90 -13.00 -0.23
C VAL A 43 2.04 -11.48 -0.13
N ASP A 44 3.24 -10.96 0.13
CA ASP A 44 3.48 -9.53 0.23
C ASP A 44 3.22 -8.82 -1.10
N GLU A 45 3.69 -9.39 -2.21
CA GLU A 45 3.50 -8.82 -3.53
C GLU A 45 2.02 -8.81 -3.93
N THR A 46 1.31 -9.89 -3.67
CA THR A 46 -0.12 -10.01 -3.95
C THR A 46 -0.92 -9.02 -3.11
N ALA A 47 -0.59 -8.87 -1.82
CA ALA A 47 -1.26 -7.92 -0.94
C ALA A 47 -1.09 -6.48 -1.44
N ARG A 48 0.12 -6.13 -1.90
CA ARG A 48 0.38 -4.81 -2.47
C ARG A 48 -0.42 -4.60 -3.75
N SER A 49 -0.45 -5.57 -4.64
CA SER A 49 -1.18 -5.49 -5.91
C SER A 49 -2.68 -5.36 -5.70
N VAL A 50 -3.25 -6.13 -4.77
CA VAL A 50 -4.68 -6.06 -4.45
C VAL A 50 -5.03 -4.70 -3.86
N GLN A 51 -4.23 -4.20 -2.94
CA GLN A 51 -4.49 -2.92 -2.27
C GLN A 51 -4.30 -1.73 -3.21
N ALA A 52 -3.42 -1.83 -4.20
CA ALA A 52 -3.19 -0.77 -5.17
C ALA A 52 -4.41 -0.52 -6.08
N ILE A 53 -5.32 -1.47 -6.19
CA ILE A 53 -6.58 -1.28 -6.92
C ILE A 53 -7.41 -0.15 -6.31
N GLY A 54 -7.31 0.04 -4.98
CA GLY A 54 -7.97 1.13 -4.29
C GLY A 54 -9.35 0.75 -3.78
N TRP A 55 -9.37 0.08 -2.63
CA TRP A 55 -10.60 -0.35 -1.98
C TRP A 55 -11.03 0.69 -0.94
N HIS A 56 -12.31 0.70 -0.58
CA HIS A 56 -12.83 1.63 0.42
C HIS A 56 -12.15 1.46 1.79
N TRP A 57 -11.66 0.27 2.10
CA TRP A 57 -11.05 -0.03 3.39
C TRP A 57 -9.57 0.35 3.48
N ASN A 58 -8.89 0.60 2.34
CA ASN A 58 -7.52 1.11 2.35
C ASN A 58 -7.39 2.52 1.77
N ARG A 59 -8.50 3.21 1.60
CA ARG A 59 -8.52 4.62 1.17
C ARG A 59 -8.59 5.52 2.39
N GLU A 60 -7.69 6.49 2.46
CA GLU A 60 -7.64 7.47 3.52
C GLU A 60 -7.60 8.86 2.91
N LYS A 61 -8.32 9.81 3.53
CA LYS A 61 -8.30 11.19 3.10
C LYS A 61 -7.33 11.96 3.97
N HIS A 62 -6.36 12.60 3.36
CA HIS A 62 -5.35 13.38 4.06
C HIS A 62 -5.15 14.73 3.40
N THR A 63 -4.82 15.73 4.22
CA THR A 63 -4.33 17.01 3.74
C THR A 63 -2.82 17.03 3.95
N ILE A 64 -2.06 17.14 2.88
CA ILE A 64 -0.60 17.15 2.92
C ILE A 64 -0.14 18.58 2.68
N GLU A 65 0.73 19.08 3.58
CA GLU A 65 1.28 20.41 3.48
C GLU A 65 2.66 20.39 2.83
N PRO A 66 3.00 21.42 2.00
CA PRO A 66 4.35 21.53 1.47
C PRO A 66 5.38 21.69 2.58
N ASP A 67 6.54 21.06 2.43
CA ASP A 67 7.65 21.23 3.35
C ASP A 67 8.37 22.58 3.12
N GLY A 68 9.50 22.79 3.79
CA GLY A 68 10.26 24.02 3.67
C GLY A 68 10.79 24.30 2.27
N ASN A 69 10.88 23.28 1.42
CA ASN A 69 11.32 23.37 0.03
C ASN A 69 10.15 23.40 -0.96
N GLY A 70 8.91 23.33 -0.47
CA GLY A 70 7.73 23.31 -1.32
C GLY A 70 7.34 21.93 -1.84
N TYR A 71 7.97 20.86 -1.37
CA TYR A 71 7.67 19.50 -1.80
C TYR A 71 6.53 18.90 -0.98
N LEU A 72 5.63 18.20 -1.66
CA LEU A 72 4.62 17.37 -1.00
C LEU A 72 5.17 15.94 -0.91
N THR A 73 5.48 15.52 0.31
CA THR A 73 6.02 14.19 0.57
C THR A 73 4.92 13.30 1.15
N LEU A 74 4.77 12.11 0.55
CA LEU A 74 3.77 11.13 0.94
C LEU A 74 4.37 10.12 1.92
N PRO A 75 3.54 9.52 2.80
CA PRO A 75 4.00 8.39 3.61
C PRO A 75 4.53 7.26 2.73
N ALA A 76 5.50 6.51 3.26
CA ALA A 76 6.18 5.45 2.50
C ALA A 76 5.24 4.32 2.06
N ASN A 77 4.14 4.10 2.78
CA ASN A 77 3.17 3.06 2.45
C ASN A 77 2.09 3.50 1.47
N THR A 78 2.24 4.65 0.83
CA THR A 78 1.27 5.15 -0.15
C THR A 78 1.42 4.39 -1.47
N LEU A 79 0.34 3.75 -1.92
CA LEU A 79 0.32 3.01 -3.17
C LEU A 79 -0.16 3.86 -4.33
N ARG A 80 -1.15 4.73 -4.09
CA ARG A 80 -1.74 5.58 -5.12
C ARG A 80 -2.36 6.79 -4.46
N VAL A 81 -2.43 7.91 -5.18
CA VAL A 81 -3.08 9.12 -4.71
C VAL A 81 -3.93 9.74 -5.81
N ASP A 82 -5.03 10.38 -5.41
CA ASP A 82 -5.84 11.23 -6.27
C ASP A 82 -6.16 12.52 -5.51
N THR A 83 -6.25 13.63 -6.24
CA THR A 83 -6.73 14.87 -5.65
C THR A 83 -8.23 14.79 -5.41
N THR A 84 -8.70 15.46 -4.37
CA THR A 84 -10.12 15.44 -4.00
C THR A 84 -10.57 16.83 -3.53
N GLY A 85 -11.86 16.99 -3.34
CA GLY A 85 -12.43 18.25 -2.88
C GLY A 85 -12.21 19.38 -3.85
N SER A 86 -11.75 20.52 -3.33
CA SER A 86 -11.49 21.72 -4.15
C SER A 86 -10.31 21.58 -5.10
N TYR A 87 -9.51 20.51 -4.96
CA TYR A 87 -8.27 20.32 -5.72
C TYR A 87 -8.40 19.27 -6.82
N VAL A 88 -9.61 18.80 -7.11
CA VAL A 88 -9.86 17.75 -8.10
C VAL A 88 -9.37 18.11 -9.50
N THR A 89 -9.27 19.40 -9.81
CA THR A 89 -8.77 19.88 -11.10
C THR A 89 -7.25 19.98 -11.17
N THR A 90 -6.56 19.84 -10.04
CA THR A 90 -5.09 19.84 -10.01
C THR A 90 -4.58 18.49 -10.46
N ASP A 91 -3.82 18.48 -11.55
CA ASP A 91 -3.29 17.24 -12.12
C ASP A 91 -1.95 16.89 -11.49
N VAL A 92 -1.95 15.85 -10.67
CA VAL A 92 -0.74 15.40 -9.95
C VAL A 92 -0.40 13.96 -10.31
N ILE A 93 0.90 13.64 -10.26
CA ILE A 93 1.41 12.29 -10.42
C ILE A 93 2.28 11.97 -9.22
N GLN A 94 2.12 10.74 -8.71
CA GLN A 94 3.02 10.22 -7.68
C GLN A 94 4.32 9.76 -8.33
N ARG A 95 5.43 10.33 -7.87
CA ARG A 95 6.77 9.91 -8.29
C ARG A 95 7.56 9.53 -7.04
N GLY A 96 7.61 8.22 -6.76
CA GLY A 96 8.17 7.72 -5.50
C GLY A 96 7.31 8.18 -4.33
N THR A 97 7.91 8.90 -3.39
CA THR A 97 7.20 9.46 -2.22
C THR A 97 6.87 10.94 -2.38
N ARG A 98 7.04 11.52 -3.57
CA ARG A 98 6.73 12.92 -3.85
C ARG A 98 5.62 13.02 -4.87
N LEU A 99 4.90 14.14 -4.81
CA LEU A 99 3.95 14.50 -5.84
C LEU A 99 4.58 15.45 -6.86
N TYR A 100 4.22 15.24 -8.12
CA TYR A 100 4.62 16.09 -9.23
C TYR A 100 3.38 16.76 -9.81
N ASN A 101 3.42 18.08 -9.96
CA ASN A 101 2.33 18.85 -10.55
C ASN A 101 2.52 18.87 -12.07
N ARG A 102 1.72 18.07 -12.78
CA ARG A 102 1.78 17.98 -14.24
C ARG A 102 1.30 19.26 -14.91
N GLY A 103 0.34 19.93 -14.30
CA GLY A 103 -0.20 21.17 -14.87
C GLY A 103 0.84 22.26 -14.96
N ASP A 104 1.65 22.42 -13.91
CA ASP A 104 2.69 23.43 -13.81
C ASP A 104 4.10 22.89 -14.06
N ASP A 105 4.22 21.61 -14.32
CA ASP A 105 5.50 20.93 -14.64
C ASP A 105 6.57 21.16 -13.57
N THR A 106 6.19 20.97 -12.30
CA THR A 106 7.08 21.22 -11.16
C THR A 106 6.77 20.29 -9.99
N TYR A 107 7.76 20.09 -9.12
CA TYR A 107 7.57 19.43 -7.83
C TYR A 107 7.14 20.41 -6.73
N ILE A 108 7.14 21.71 -7.00
CA ILE A 108 6.90 22.75 -6.00
C ILE A 108 5.42 23.05 -5.89
N PHE A 109 4.91 23.01 -4.68
CA PHE A 109 3.53 23.38 -4.34
C PHE A 109 3.55 24.55 -3.37
N SER A 110 2.62 25.48 -3.54
CA SER A 110 2.51 26.65 -2.67
C SER A 110 1.37 26.55 -1.66
N ILE A 111 0.51 25.54 -1.82
CA ILE A 111 -0.66 25.34 -0.94
C ILE A 111 -0.76 23.87 -0.55
N PRO A 112 -1.39 23.55 0.61
CA PRO A 112 -1.71 22.17 0.95
C PRO A 112 -2.68 21.56 -0.04
N LEU A 113 -2.59 20.27 -0.27
CA LEU A 113 -3.54 19.52 -1.10
C LEU A 113 -4.28 18.50 -0.26
N GLU A 114 -5.59 18.40 -0.52
CA GLU A 114 -6.42 17.33 0.03
C GLU A 114 -6.39 16.16 -0.94
N LEU A 115 -6.01 14.99 -0.44
CA LEU A 115 -5.78 13.81 -1.26
C LEU A 115 -6.54 12.61 -0.73
N ASP A 116 -7.08 11.82 -1.64
CA ASP A 116 -7.46 10.43 -1.36
C ASP A 116 -6.23 9.57 -1.59
N MET A 117 -5.77 8.91 -0.51
CA MET A 117 -4.57 8.10 -0.54
C MET A 117 -4.94 6.63 -0.34
N TYR A 118 -4.41 5.78 -1.21
CA TYR A 118 -4.57 4.33 -1.08
C TYR A 118 -3.30 3.78 -0.48
N VAL A 119 -3.40 3.23 0.72
CA VAL A 119 -2.25 2.86 1.52
C VAL A 119 -2.13 1.34 1.63
N ALA A 120 -0.89 0.87 1.77
CA ALA A 120 -0.63 -0.52 2.05
C ALA A 120 -0.82 -0.78 3.54
N LEU A 121 -1.80 -1.61 3.89
CA LEU A 121 -2.06 -2.00 5.27
C LEU A 121 -1.33 -3.32 5.55
N PRO A 122 -0.70 -3.45 6.71
CA PRO A 122 0.00 -4.68 7.06
C PRO A 122 -0.97 -5.79 7.44
N PHE A 123 -0.50 -7.03 7.39
CA PHE A 123 -1.20 -8.14 8.02
C PHE A 123 -1.16 -8.00 9.54
N GLU A 124 -2.22 -8.47 10.17
CA GLU A 124 -2.29 -8.54 11.62
C GLU A 124 -1.35 -9.60 12.20
#